data_bf4c6068dabc120bbf3b80137c4cbcd0
#
_entry.id   bf4c6068dabc120bbf3b80137c4cbcd0
#
_cell.length_a   1.000
_cell.length_b   1.000
_cell.length_c   1.000
_cell.angle_alpha   90.00
_cell.angle_beta   90.00
_cell.angle_gamma   90.00
#
_symmetry.space_group_name_H-M   'P 1'
#
loop_
_entity.id
_entity.type
_entity.pdbx_description
1 polymer ?
#
loop_
_entity_poly.entity_id
_entity_poly.type
_entity_poly.pdbx_seq_one_letter_code
_entity_poly.pdbx_strand_id
1 'polypeptide(L)'
;MPGSHKWNKERIPLDEEIENAEMSAGSVFIYTGSVMHGGGANQTSENRLGVFLHYAPNWLRQEENQYLSCPPSIAKDLEPELRDLMGYSQGGYVLGFFTDPTDTEGKFESVSPKKLFGEDIDRFKIASSEELVKSSTKKN
;
A
#
# COMPACT_ATOMS: atom_id res chain seq x y z
N MET A 1 -4.92 -15.45 16.35
CA MET A 1 -5.45 -16.83 16.16
C MET A 1 -5.00 -17.35 14.81
N PRO A 2 -4.00 -18.19 14.77
CA PRO A 2 -3.48 -18.76 13.54
C PRO A 2 -4.55 -19.54 12.78
N GLY A 3 -4.59 -19.39 11.45
CA GLY A 3 -5.57 -20.09 10.62
C GLY A 3 -6.99 -19.52 10.60
N SER A 4 -7.29 -18.54 11.43
CA SER A 4 -8.65 -17.97 11.56
C SER A 4 -9.16 -17.26 10.29
N HIS A 5 -8.27 -16.88 9.37
CA HIS A 5 -8.65 -16.33 8.06
C HIS A 5 -9.47 -17.31 7.19
N LYS A 6 -9.46 -18.60 7.55
CA LYS A 6 -10.23 -19.68 6.87
C LYS A 6 -11.54 -20.02 7.59
N TRP A 7 -11.80 -19.41 8.74
CA TRP A 7 -12.97 -19.73 9.53
C TRP A 7 -14.25 -19.13 8.93
N ASN A 8 -15.38 -19.75 9.26
CA ASN A 8 -16.67 -19.12 8.99
C ASN A 8 -16.77 -17.82 9.80
N LYS A 9 -17.31 -16.77 9.20
CA LYS A 9 -17.47 -15.44 9.83
C LYS A 9 -18.33 -15.46 11.09
N GLU A 10 -19.21 -16.45 11.25
CA GLU A 10 -20.06 -16.61 12.42
C GLU A 10 -19.40 -17.38 13.55
N ARG A 11 -18.20 -17.92 13.32
CA ARG A 11 -17.48 -18.67 14.34
C ARG A 11 -16.99 -17.75 15.45
N ILE A 12 -17.38 -18.09 16.69
CA ILE A 12 -16.88 -17.43 17.89
C ILE A 12 -15.57 -18.15 18.29
N PRO A 13 -14.47 -17.40 18.46
CA PRO A 13 -13.21 -18.00 18.91
C PRO A 13 -13.32 -18.50 20.36
N LEU A 14 -12.55 -19.51 20.68
CA LEU A 14 -12.35 -19.98 22.04
C LEU A 14 -11.07 -19.37 22.60
N ASP A 15 -11.04 -19.13 23.92
CA ASP A 15 -9.87 -18.54 24.59
C ASP A 15 -8.60 -19.38 24.39
N GLU A 16 -8.71 -20.70 24.34
CA GLU A 16 -7.61 -21.64 24.11
C GLU A 16 -7.03 -21.58 22.70
N GLU A 17 -7.71 -20.94 21.74
CA GLU A 17 -7.23 -20.74 20.36
C GLU A 17 -6.44 -19.43 20.22
N ILE A 18 -6.36 -18.65 21.30
CA ILE A 18 -5.60 -17.41 21.31
C ILE A 18 -4.12 -17.73 21.50
N GLU A 19 -3.32 -17.32 20.54
CA GLU A 19 -1.87 -17.36 20.65
C GLU A 19 -1.33 -15.94 20.87
N ASN A 20 -0.49 -15.78 21.88
CA ASN A 20 0.18 -14.51 22.14
C ASN A 20 1.38 -14.37 21.21
N ALA A 21 1.43 -13.29 20.44
CA ALA A 21 2.60 -12.95 19.64
C ALA A 21 3.63 -12.21 20.49
N GLU A 22 4.24 -12.93 21.45
CA GLU A 22 5.30 -12.38 22.29
C GLU A 22 6.60 -12.25 21.49
N MET A 23 7.20 -11.07 21.53
CA MET A 23 8.40 -10.78 20.76
C MET A 23 9.23 -9.69 21.41
N SER A 24 10.52 -9.65 21.07
CA SER A 24 11.44 -8.61 21.54
C SER A 24 11.11 -7.25 20.91
N ALA A 25 11.48 -6.17 21.58
CA ALA A 25 11.42 -4.84 20.99
C ALA A 25 12.18 -4.78 19.65
N GLY A 26 11.61 -4.11 18.67
CA GLY A 26 12.14 -4.05 17.30
C GLY A 26 11.73 -5.20 16.39
N SER A 27 10.99 -6.19 16.89
CA SER A 27 10.42 -7.25 16.05
C SER A 27 9.27 -6.75 15.20
N VAL A 28 9.05 -7.40 14.06
CA VAL A 28 7.92 -7.15 13.14
C VAL A 28 7.04 -8.39 13.09
N PHE A 29 5.74 -8.18 13.24
CA PHE A 29 4.72 -9.20 13.08
C PHE A 29 3.86 -8.89 11.85
N ILE A 30 3.84 -9.80 10.88
CA ILE A 30 3.10 -9.61 9.64
C ILE A 30 1.95 -10.61 9.58
N TYR A 31 0.75 -10.12 9.31
CA TYR A 31 -0.44 -10.95 9.18
C TYR A 31 -1.44 -10.31 8.18
N THR A 32 -2.34 -11.12 7.66
CA THR A 32 -3.42 -10.61 6.79
C THR A 32 -4.57 -10.07 7.64
N GLY A 33 -5.24 -9.01 7.17
CA GLY A 33 -6.37 -8.41 7.88
C GLY A 33 -7.55 -9.34 8.15
N SER A 34 -7.60 -10.49 7.46
CA SER A 34 -8.63 -11.53 7.69
C SER A 34 -8.33 -12.46 8.86
N VAL A 35 -7.14 -12.40 9.44
CA VAL A 35 -6.81 -13.16 10.66
C VAL A 35 -7.46 -12.48 11.85
N MET A 36 -8.18 -13.23 12.68
CA MET A 36 -8.72 -12.71 13.94
C MET A 36 -7.58 -12.35 14.88
N HIS A 37 -7.54 -11.09 15.29
CA HIS A 37 -6.49 -10.55 16.13
C HIS A 37 -7.03 -9.48 17.07
N GLY A 38 -6.26 -9.17 18.08
CA GLY A 38 -6.59 -8.12 19.04
C GLY A 38 -5.37 -7.71 19.84
N GLY A 39 -5.49 -6.59 20.53
CA GLY A 39 -4.47 -6.10 21.44
C GLY A 39 -4.59 -6.78 22.80
N GLY A 40 -3.57 -7.53 23.20
CA GLY A 40 -3.49 -8.02 24.57
C GLY A 40 -3.20 -6.89 25.57
N ALA A 41 -3.67 -7.06 26.82
CA ALA A 41 -3.39 -6.11 27.88
C ALA A 41 -1.91 -6.04 28.20
N ASN A 42 -1.40 -4.83 28.43
CA ASN A 42 -0.08 -4.64 29.00
C ASN A 42 -0.19 -4.76 30.54
N GLN A 43 0.36 -5.82 31.08
CA GLN A 43 0.36 -6.11 32.51
C GLN A 43 1.65 -5.65 33.23
N THR A 44 2.53 -4.96 32.52
CA THR A 44 3.79 -4.44 33.07
C THR A 44 3.64 -2.98 33.49
N SER A 45 4.62 -2.48 34.26
CA SER A 45 4.73 -1.06 34.61
C SER A 45 5.32 -0.20 33.49
N GLU A 46 5.86 -0.83 32.44
CA GLU A 46 6.51 -0.14 31.33
C GLU A 46 5.53 0.14 30.19
N ASN A 47 5.74 1.23 29.47
CA ASN A 47 4.94 1.55 28.30
C ASN A 47 5.25 0.58 27.15
N ARG A 48 4.21 0.07 26.50
CA ARG A 48 4.31 -0.68 25.27
C ARG A 48 3.91 0.19 24.09
N LEU A 49 4.84 0.39 23.17
CA LEU A 49 4.60 1.07 21.91
C LEU A 49 4.38 0.04 20.79
N GLY A 50 3.26 0.08 20.13
CA GLY A 50 2.98 -0.69 18.92
C GLY A 50 2.73 0.24 17.74
N VAL A 51 3.37 -0.03 16.60
CA VAL A 51 3.14 0.71 15.36
C VAL A 51 2.45 -0.23 14.39
N PHE A 52 1.31 0.21 13.85
CA PHE A 52 0.53 -0.55 12.88
C PHE A 52 0.67 0.09 11.51
N LEU A 53 1.15 -0.67 10.54
CA LEU A 53 1.26 -0.24 9.15
C LEU A 53 0.33 -1.10 8.30
N HIS A 54 -0.72 -0.49 7.77
CA HIS A 54 -1.68 -1.16 6.92
C HIS A 54 -1.27 -0.99 5.45
N TYR A 55 -1.08 -2.11 4.77
CA TYR A 55 -0.84 -2.14 3.34
C TYR A 55 -2.08 -2.68 2.62
N ALA A 56 -2.48 -2.00 1.58
CA ALA A 56 -3.57 -2.42 0.72
C ALA A 56 -3.11 -2.47 -0.75
N PRO A 57 -3.74 -3.31 -1.59
CA PRO A 57 -3.52 -3.22 -3.02
C PRO A 57 -3.81 -1.82 -3.54
N ASN A 58 -3.07 -1.39 -4.55
CA ASN A 58 -3.12 -0.04 -5.11
C ASN A 58 -4.48 0.39 -5.73
N TRP A 59 -5.39 -0.56 -5.93
CA TRP A 59 -6.77 -0.26 -6.37
C TRP A 59 -7.75 -0.04 -5.21
N LEU A 60 -7.31 -0.18 -3.98
CA LEU A 60 -8.11 0.13 -2.80
C LEU A 60 -7.72 1.50 -2.26
N ARG A 61 -8.71 2.20 -1.72
CA ARG A 61 -8.43 3.46 -1.03
C ARG A 61 -7.79 3.16 0.32
N GLN A 62 -6.74 3.88 0.63
CA GLN A 62 -6.08 3.86 1.94
C GLN A 62 -7.02 4.35 3.04
N GLU A 63 -6.94 3.79 4.24
CA GLU A 63 -7.70 4.25 5.40
C GLU A 63 -7.30 5.67 5.78
N GLU A 64 -6.01 5.94 5.89
CA GLU A 64 -5.47 7.27 6.06
C GLU A 64 -5.12 7.90 4.71
N ASN A 65 -5.55 9.13 4.49
CA ASN A 65 -5.21 9.87 3.29
C ASN A 65 -3.77 10.36 3.35
N GLN A 66 -2.84 9.56 2.83
CA GLN A 66 -1.41 9.87 2.86
C GLN A 66 -1.04 11.16 2.12
N TYR A 67 -1.79 11.54 1.11
CA TYR A 67 -1.53 12.79 0.38
C TYR A 67 -1.80 14.05 1.22
N LEU A 68 -2.67 13.92 2.23
CA LEU A 68 -2.95 15.00 3.18
C LEU A 68 -2.05 14.92 4.41
N SER A 69 -1.81 13.71 4.94
CA SER A 69 -0.95 13.52 6.13
C SER A 69 0.52 13.76 5.82
N CYS A 70 0.95 13.44 4.62
CA CYS A 70 2.31 13.65 4.14
C CYS A 70 2.27 14.26 2.73
N PRO A 71 1.94 15.57 2.61
CA PRO A 71 1.81 16.24 1.32
C PRO A 71 3.14 16.27 0.55
N PRO A 72 3.13 16.56 -0.77
CA PRO A 72 4.34 16.56 -1.61
C PRO A 72 5.50 17.39 -1.06
N SER A 73 5.21 18.46 -0.34
CA SER A 73 6.22 19.30 0.30
C SER A 73 7.04 18.60 1.37
N ILE A 74 6.46 17.58 2.01
CA ILE A 74 7.12 16.69 2.99
C ILE A 74 7.63 15.44 2.29
N ALA A 75 6.80 14.82 1.45
CA ALA A 75 7.12 13.57 0.78
C ALA A 75 8.37 13.64 -0.11
N LYS A 76 8.70 14.82 -0.66
CA LYS A 76 9.90 15.03 -1.49
C LYS A 76 11.21 14.65 -0.77
N ASP A 77 11.24 14.72 0.55
CA ASP A 77 12.41 14.43 1.36
C ASP A 77 12.49 12.96 1.80
N LEU A 78 11.51 12.14 1.40
CA LEU A 78 11.47 10.70 1.67
C LEU A 78 12.11 9.90 0.53
N GLU A 79 12.55 8.68 0.85
CA GLU A 79 13.05 7.74 -0.16
C GLU A 79 11.96 7.39 -1.21
N PRO A 80 12.35 7.21 -2.50
CA PRO A 80 11.39 6.93 -3.57
C PRO A 80 10.49 5.73 -3.29
N GLU A 81 11.04 4.64 -2.75
CA GLU A 81 10.31 3.43 -2.42
C GLU A 81 9.22 3.68 -1.35
N LEU A 82 9.51 4.54 -0.38
CA LEU A 82 8.54 4.92 0.63
C LEU A 82 7.40 5.75 0.02
N ARG A 83 7.73 6.68 -0.87
CA ARG A 83 6.73 7.45 -1.61
C ARG A 83 5.82 6.55 -2.44
N ASP A 84 6.38 5.53 -3.10
CA ASP A 84 5.61 4.55 -3.86
C ASP A 84 4.63 3.79 -2.96
N LEU A 85 5.07 3.33 -1.79
CA LEU A 85 4.23 2.66 -0.79
C LEU A 85 3.11 3.57 -0.26
N MET A 86 3.36 4.86 -0.15
CA MET A 86 2.37 5.86 0.25
C MET A 86 1.37 6.20 -0.85
N GLY A 87 1.58 5.71 -2.06
CA GLY A 87 0.70 5.91 -3.20
C GLY A 87 1.10 7.05 -4.14
N TYR A 88 2.29 7.62 -3.98
CA TYR A 88 2.85 8.60 -4.92
C TYR A 88 3.37 7.95 -6.20
N SER A 89 2.71 6.90 -6.63
CA SER A 89 2.96 6.19 -7.89
C SER A 89 1.64 5.83 -8.55
N GLN A 90 1.69 5.52 -9.84
CA GLN A 90 0.51 4.98 -10.49
C GLN A 90 0.32 3.51 -10.13
N GLY A 91 -0.93 3.16 -9.82
CA GLY A 91 -1.36 1.79 -9.65
C GLY A 91 -1.89 1.21 -10.95
N GLY A 92 -1.41 0.08 -11.38
CA GLY A 92 -1.84 -0.54 -12.63
C GLY A 92 -1.63 0.39 -13.82
N TYR A 93 -2.67 0.51 -14.67
CA TYR A 93 -2.56 1.24 -15.93
C TYR A 93 -2.68 2.77 -15.76
N VAL A 94 -3.62 3.23 -14.91
CA VAL A 94 -3.92 4.69 -14.81
C VAL A 94 -4.33 5.13 -13.40
N LEU A 95 -4.37 4.22 -12.43
CA LEU A 95 -4.86 4.58 -11.11
C LEU A 95 -3.88 5.56 -10.42
N GLY A 96 -4.42 6.66 -9.91
CA GLY A 96 -3.65 7.66 -9.18
C GLY A 96 -2.94 8.70 -10.06
N PHE A 97 -3.27 8.80 -11.36
CA PHE A 97 -2.82 9.93 -12.16
C PHE A 97 -3.39 11.25 -11.62
N PHE A 98 -2.75 12.35 -11.91
CA PHE A 98 -3.30 13.68 -11.70
C PHE A 98 -3.07 14.55 -12.93
N THR A 99 -3.87 15.60 -13.05
CA THR A 99 -3.63 16.67 -14.02
C THR A 99 -2.94 17.80 -13.27
N ASP A 100 -1.78 18.23 -13.75
CA ASP A 100 -0.99 19.27 -13.09
C ASP A 100 -1.77 20.59 -13.12
N PRO A 101 -2.22 21.11 -11.95
CA PRO A 101 -2.98 22.35 -11.90
C PRO A 101 -2.13 23.58 -12.24
N THR A 102 -0.81 23.44 -12.29
CA THR A 102 0.12 24.49 -12.64
C THR A 102 0.49 24.50 -14.13
N ASP A 103 -0.03 23.54 -14.90
CA ASP A 103 0.17 23.51 -16.35
C ASP A 103 -0.61 24.65 -17.02
N THR A 104 0.11 25.72 -17.33
CA THR A 104 -0.45 26.91 -18.01
C THR A 104 -0.52 26.76 -19.53
N GLU A 105 0.08 25.72 -20.10
CA GLU A 105 0.07 25.46 -21.54
C GLU A 105 -1.21 24.74 -22.00
N GLY A 106 -2.06 24.32 -21.04
CA GLY A 106 -3.37 23.74 -21.34
C GLY A 106 -3.32 22.36 -21.98
N LYS A 107 -2.22 21.65 -21.81
CA LYS A 107 -2.06 20.30 -22.38
C LYS A 107 -2.90 19.24 -21.65
N PHE A 108 -3.32 19.53 -20.43
CA PHE A 108 -4.15 18.65 -19.57
C PHE A 108 -3.70 17.17 -19.59
N GLU A 109 -2.41 16.93 -19.63
CA GLU A 109 -1.89 15.58 -19.67
C GLU A 109 -2.06 14.91 -18.31
N SER A 110 -2.55 13.66 -18.34
CA SER A 110 -2.54 12.79 -17.17
C SER A 110 -1.13 12.37 -16.85
N VAL A 111 -0.65 12.70 -15.69
CA VAL A 111 0.74 12.45 -15.27
C VAL A 111 0.82 11.60 -14.00
N SER A 112 1.88 10.85 -13.87
CA SER A 112 2.17 10.12 -12.65
C SER A 112 2.53 11.08 -11.51
N PRO A 113 2.13 10.78 -10.25
CA PRO A 113 2.58 11.53 -9.08
C PRO A 113 4.09 11.67 -8.95
N LYS A 114 4.86 10.74 -9.48
CA LYS A 114 6.35 10.79 -9.51
C LYS A 114 6.89 12.07 -10.17
N LYS A 115 6.14 12.64 -11.11
CA LYS A 115 6.50 13.91 -11.75
C LYS A 115 6.67 15.06 -10.74
N LEU A 116 5.93 15.02 -9.62
CA LEU A 116 6.05 16.02 -8.54
C LEU A 116 7.46 16.06 -7.91
N PHE A 117 8.19 14.97 -8.02
CA PHE A 117 9.52 14.80 -7.43
C PHE A 117 10.65 14.85 -8.46
N GLY A 118 10.33 15.18 -9.72
CA GLY A 118 11.31 15.20 -10.81
C GLY A 118 11.84 13.83 -11.20
N GLU A 119 11.16 12.76 -10.80
CA GLU A 119 11.53 11.42 -11.18
C GLU A 119 11.19 11.17 -12.64
N ASP A 120 12.13 10.51 -13.35
CA ASP A 120 11.90 10.11 -14.74
C ASP A 120 10.79 9.04 -14.73
N ILE A 121 9.69 9.41 -15.32
CA ILE A 121 8.56 8.52 -15.43
C ILE A 121 8.87 7.63 -16.61
N ASP A 122 9.25 6.39 -16.35
CA ASP A 122 9.03 5.34 -17.34
C ASP A 122 7.53 5.41 -17.68
N ARG A 123 7.22 6.25 -18.67
CA ARG A 123 5.89 6.23 -19.27
C ARG A 123 5.60 4.77 -19.49
N PHE A 124 4.55 4.27 -18.89
CA PHE A 124 4.07 2.93 -19.17
C PHE A 124 4.36 2.67 -20.65
N LYS A 125 5.34 1.83 -20.93
CA LYS A 125 5.45 1.22 -22.23
C LYS A 125 4.20 0.37 -22.32
N ILE A 126 3.11 1.01 -22.71
CA ILE A 126 1.95 0.29 -23.25
C ILE A 126 2.60 -0.53 -24.33
N ALA A 127 2.71 -1.84 -24.09
CA ALA A 127 3.13 -2.75 -25.12
C ALA A 127 2.33 -2.32 -26.35
N SER A 128 2.99 -1.86 -27.37
CA SER A 128 2.30 -1.39 -28.56
C SER A 128 1.33 -2.48 -28.98
N SER A 129 0.23 -2.14 -29.61
CA SER A 129 -0.72 -3.16 -30.09
C SER A 129 0.00 -4.31 -30.84
N GLU A 130 1.12 -4.01 -31.49
CA GLU A 130 2.00 -5.00 -32.13
C GLU A 130 2.73 -5.93 -31.15
N GLU A 131 3.17 -5.43 -29.98
CA GLU A 131 3.81 -6.26 -28.95
C GLU A 131 2.80 -7.16 -28.25
N LEU A 132 1.56 -6.69 -28.03
CA LEU A 132 0.46 -7.49 -27.50
C LEU A 132 0.07 -8.61 -28.48
N VAL A 133 0.02 -8.33 -29.78
CA VAL A 133 -0.25 -9.34 -30.81
C VAL A 133 0.89 -10.36 -30.88
N LYS A 134 2.15 -9.94 -30.83
CA LYS A 134 3.31 -10.85 -30.82
C LYS A 134 3.38 -11.74 -29.57
N SER A 135 2.90 -11.28 -28.43
CA SER A 135 2.83 -12.09 -27.21
C SER A 135 1.73 -13.15 -27.27
N SER A 136 0.61 -12.87 -27.95
CA SER A 136 -0.49 -13.81 -28.11
C SER A 136 -0.21 -14.92 -29.12
N THR A 137 0.64 -14.66 -30.13
CA THR A 137 1.00 -15.65 -31.16
C THR A 137 2.12 -16.61 -30.76
N LYS A 138 2.82 -16.37 -29.64
CA LYS A 138 3.86 -17.26 -29.11
C LYS A 138 3.35 -18.39 -28.20
N LYS A 139 2.05 -18.53 -28.01
CA LYS A 139 1.41 -19.54 -27.14
C LYS A 139 0.70 -20.67 -27.92
N ASN A 140 1.01 -20.88 -29.19
CA ASN A 140 0.55 -22.04 -29.96
C ASN A 140 1.76 -22.88 -30.41
#